data_37699a06662d51bdcc0516eb924d0551
#
_entry.id   37699a06662d51bdcc0516eb924d0551
#
_cell.length_a   1.000
_cell.length_b   1.000
_cell.length_c   1.000
_cell.angle_alpha   90.00
_cell.angle_beta   90.00
_cell.angle_gamma   90.00
#
_symmetry.space_group_name_H-M   'P 1'
#
loop_
_entity.id
_entity.type
_entity.pdbx_description
1 polymer ?
#
loop_
_entity_poly.entity_id
_entity_poly.type
_entity_poly.pdbx_seq_one_letter_code
_entity_poly.pdbx_strand_id
1 'polypeptide(L)'
;QLGGSYDASKAAANAFDEGRKKIATLFNAAHTNEIVFGPSTTVLLQFLSKSMASQFKAGDEVIVTITDHESNIGPWVWLEERGVIIKFWLMNEETYELELDTLDALMTEKTKLVAFTHVSNLLGTINNVKEITAFVHARDALVCVDAVAYAPHRAIDVLDWNVDFYALSLYKTYGPHHAALYCRHDHLQELDGLYHYFY
;
A
#
# COMPACT_ATOMS: atom_id res chain seq x y z
N GLN A 1 -7.47 26.84 4.70
CA GLN A 1 -7.25 26.69 3.26
C GLN A 1 -5.76 26.70 2.98
N LEU A 2 -5.21 25.69 2.31
CA LEU A 2 -3.82 25.64 1.88
C LEU A 2 -3.61 26.55 0.66
N GLY A 3 -2.39 27.11 0.52
CA GLY A 3 -2.03 27.93 -0.65
C GLY A 3 -2.37 29.40 -0.56
N GLY A 4 -3.01 29.89 0.52
CA GLY A 4 -3.22 31.31 0.74
C GLY A 4 -1.96 32.03 1.25
N SER A 5 -1.85 33.35 0.98
CA SER A 5 -0.70 34.16 1.40
C SER A 5 -0.76 34.68 2.85
N TYR A 6 -1.91 34.52 3.53
CA TYR A 6 -2.13 35.00 4.90
C TYR A 6 -1.59 34.01 5.96
N ASP A 7 -1.31 34.52 7.16
CA ASP A 7 -0.55 33.78 8.17
C ASP A 7 -1.19 32.46 8.62
N ALA A 8 -2.51 32.42 8.79
CA ALA A 8 -3.20 31.18 9.16
C ALA A 8 -3.07 30.09 8.07
N SER A 9 -3.08 30.46 6.79
CA SER A 9 -2.87 29.53 5.68
C SER A 9 -1.43 29.00 5.65
N LYS A 10 -0.45 29.90 5.86
CA LYS A 10 0.97 29.50 5.95
C LYS A 10 1.22 28.59 7.15
N ALA A 11 0.63 28.88 8.30
CA ALA A 11 0.74 28.05 9.49
C ALA A 11 0.16 26.65 9.25
N ALA A 12 -0.99 26.55 8.58
CA ALA A 12 -1.60 25.27 8.22
C ALA A 12 -0.73 24.46 7.23
N ALA A 13 -0.17 25.13 6.21
CA ALA A 13 0.74 24.50 5.25
C ALA A 13 2.00 23.99 5.95
N ASN A 14 2.62 24.80 6.81
CA ASN A 14 3.80 24.40 7.57
C ASN A 14 3.51 23.18 8.48
N ALA A 15 2.37 23.18 9.17
CA ALA A 15 1.99 22.06 10.04
C ALA A 15 1.80 20.77 9.24
N PHE A 16 1.20 20.86 8.03
CA PHE A 16 1.04 19.73 7.12
C PHE A 16 2.40 19.19 6.64
N ASP A 17 3.30 20.08 6.21
CA ASP A 17 4.62 19.71 5.73
C ASP A 17 5.49 19.08 6.83
N GLU A 18 5.43 19.63 8.05
CA GLU A 18 6.12 19.04 9.21
C GLU A 18 5.54 17.67 9.59
N GLY A 19 4.23 17.50 9.51
CA GLY A 19 3.58 16.20 9.69
C GLY A 19 4.06 15.18 8.66
N ARG A 20 4.12 15.60 7.38
CA ARG A 20 4.59 14.76 6.28
C ARG A 20 6.06 14.33 6.47
N LYS A 21 6.95 15.24 6.88
CA LYS A 21 8.35 14.92 7.19
C LYS A 21 8.48 13.87 8.30
N LYS A 22 7.71 14.03 9.38
CA LYS A 22 7.73 13.07 10.50
C LYS A 22 7.26 11.68 10.06
N ILE A 23 6.23 11.62 9.25
CA ILE A 23 5.74 10.34 8.71
C ILE A 23 6.73 9.75 7.71
N ALA A 24 7.36 10.55 6.86
CA ALA A 24 8.44 10.07 5.98
C ALA A 24 9.59 9.46 6.79
N THR A 25 9.97 10.08 7.91
CA THR A 25 10.98 9.51 8.83
C THR A 25 10.49 8.20 9.46
N LEU A 26 9.21 8.10 9.84
CA LEU A 26 8.64 6.87 10.40
C LEU A 26 8.70 5.70 9.41
N PHE A 27 8.50 5.96 8.13
CA PHE A 27 8.59 4.95 7.06
C PHE A 27 10.02 4.67 6.60
N ASN A 28 11.00 5.48 7.00
CA ASN A 28 12.31 5.56 6.38
C ASN A 28 12.22 5.81 4.86
N ALA A 29 11.33 6.71 4.44
CA ALA A 29 11.12 7.07 3.05
C ALA A 29 12.23 8.01 2.53
N ALA A 30 12.61 7.90 1.26
CA ALA A 30 13.64 8.73 0.64
C ALA A 30 13.18 10.19 0.47
N HIS A 31 11.89 10.38 0.16
CA HIS A 31 11.32 11.69 -0.12
C HIS A 31 10.00 11.91 0.63
N THR A 32 9.77 13.14 1.08
CA THR A 32 8.53 13.49 1.79
C THR A 32 7.29 13.43 0.90
N ASN A 33 7.43 13.62 -0.40
CA ASN A 33 6.33 13.54 -1.36
C ASN A 33 5.86 12.10 -1.65
N GLU A 34 6.60 11.09 -1.18
CA GLU A 34 6.18 9.68 -1.21
C GLU A 34 5.07 9.37 -0.18
N ILE A 35 4.77 10.33 0.72
CA ILE A 35 3.76 10.15 1.76
C ILE A 35 2.46 10.83 1.34
N VAL A 36 1.39 10.04 1.28
CA VAL A 36 0.02 10.48 1.02
C VAL A 36 -0.81 10.28 2.27
N PHE A 37 -1.53 11.34 2.71
CA PHE A 37 -2.45 11.26 3.84
C PHE A 37 -3.88 11.03 3.37
N GLY A 38 -4.64 10.29 4.18
CA GLY A 38 -6.06 10.06 3.97
C GLY A 38 -6.82 9.82 5.28
N PRO A 39 -8.14 9.74 5.21
CA PRO A 39 -8.99 9.58 6.39
C PRO A 39 -8.87 8.18 7.01
N SER A 40 -8.55 7.16 6.21
CA SER A 40 -8.30 5.79 6.65
C SER A 40 -7.48 5.01 5.62
N THR A 41 -6.84 3.92 6.05
CA THR A 41 -6.14 3.00 5.14
C THR A 41 -7.08 2.43 4.08
N THR A 42 -8.32 2.09 4.45
CA THR A 42 -9.35 1.62 3.52
C THR A 42 -9.57 2.60 2.36
N VAL A 43 -9.73 3.89 2.67
CA VAL A 43 -9.94 4.92 1.64
C VAL A 43 -8.68 5.13 0.80
N LEU A 44 -7.49 5.10 1.41
CA LEU A 44 -6.23 5.25 0.68
C LEU A 44 -6.00 4.10 -0.31
N LEU A 45 -6.25 2.85 0.10
CA LEU A 45 -6.12 1.69 -0.77
C LEU A 45 -7.20 1.67 -1.89
N GLN A 46 -8.41 2.13 -1.60
CA GLN A 46 -9.43 2.35 -2.63
C GLN A 46 -9.01 3.42 -3.65
N PHE A 47 -8.40 4.50 -3.20
CA PHE A 47 -7.89 5.53 -4.10
C PHE A 47 -6.71 5.01 -4.92
N LEU A 48 -5.79 4.27 -4.28
CA LEU A 48 -4.66 3.66 -4.96
C LEU A 48 -5.12 2.74 -6.09
N SER A 49 -6.02 1.79 -5.80
CA SER A 49 -6.51 0.85 -6.82
C SER A 49 -7.21 1.55 -7.99
N LYS A 50 -7.98 2.61 -7.70
CA LYS A 50 -8.64 3.43 -8.73
C LYS A 50 -7.65 4.24 -9.57
N SER A 51 -6.62 4.84 -8.92
CA SER A 51 -5.57 5.58 -9.62
C SER A 51 -4.67 4.69 -10.47
N MET A 52 -4.55 3.41 -10.13
CA MET A 52 -3.83 2.41 -10.91
C MET A 52 -4.69 1.76 -12.01
N ALA A 53 -6.00 1.97 -12.00
CA ALA A 53 -6.93 1.19 -12.82
C ALA A 53 -6.69 1.29 -14.33
N SER A 54 -6.12 2.40 -14.84
CA SER A 54 -5.74 2.57 -16.25
C SER A 54 -4.50 1.75 -16.65
N GLN A 55 -3.69 1.35 -15.69
CA GLN A 55 -2.48 0.56 -15.90
C GLN A 55 -2.79 -0.92 -16.12
N PHE A 56 -3.99 -1.38 -15.74
CA PHE A 56 -4.44 -2.75 -15.90
C PHE A 56 -5.24 -2.95 -17.19
N LYS A 57 -5.01 -4.08 -17.83
CA LYS A 57 -5.75 -4.55 -19.00
C LYS A 57 -6.55 -5.82 -18.66
N ALA A 58 -7.58 -6.09 -19.42
CA ALA A 58 -8.30 -7.34 -19.27
C ALA A 58 -7.35 -8.54 -19.44
N GLY A 59 -7.41 -9.47 -18.50
CA GLY A 59 -6.52 -10.62 -18.40
C GLY A 59 -5.23 -10.41 -17.62
N ASP A 60 -4.89 -9.17 -17.19
CA ASP A 60 -3.86 -8.96 -16.17
C ASP A 60 -4.30 -9.58 -14.84
N GLU A 61 -3.34 -9.92 -14.00
CA GLU A 61 -3.60 -10.62 -12.75
C GLU A 61 -3.15 -9.81 -11.54
N VAL A 62 -3.98 -9.83 -10.51
CA VAL A 62 -3.66 -9.33 -9.17
C VAL A 62 -3.79 -10.47 -8.17
N ILE A 63 -2.79 -10.64 -7.32
CA ILE A 63 -2.81 -11.63 -6.24
C ILE A 63 -3.10 -10.92 -4.92
N VAL A 64 -4.08 -11.42 -4.17
CA VAL A 64 -4.43 -10.97 -2.82
C VAL A 64 -4.37 -12.13 -1.84
N THR A 65 -4.26 -11.86 -0.53
CA THR A 65 -4.20 -12.92 0.48
C THR A 65 -5.50 -13.02 1.27
N ILE A 66 -5.86 -14.23 1.68
CA ILE A 66 -7.02 -14.46 2.57
C ILE A 66 -6.73 -14.11 4.03
N THR A 67 -5.47 -13.89 4.38
CA THR A 67 -5.04 -13.52 5.75
C THR A 67 -5.05 -12.02 5.98
N ASP A 68 -5.44 -11.27 4.96
CA ASP A 68 -5.46 -9.82 4.96
C ASP A 68 -6.78 -9.25 5.50
N HIS A 69 -6.75 -7.98 5.86
CA HIS A 69 -7.96 -7.24 6.16
C HIS A 69 -8.69 -6.89 4.85
N GLU A 70 -10.03 -6.84 4.90
CA GLU A 70 -10.89 -6.49 3.76
C GLU A 70 -10.47 -5.21 3.03
N SER A 71 -9.89 -4.25 3.76
CA SER A 71 -9.36 -3.00 3.19
C SER A 71 -8.26 -3.18 2.15
N ASN A 72 -7.52 -4.30 2.21
CA ASN A 72 -6.46 -4.62 1.23
C ASN A 72 -6.86 -5.75 0.27
N ILE A 73 -8.09 -6.21 0.30
CA ILE A 73 -8.66 -7.20 -0.64
C ILE A 73 -9.66 -6.51 -1.58
N GLY A 74 -10.72 -5.92 -1.01
CA GLY A 74 -11.83 -5.35 -1.77
C GLY A 74 -11.44 -4.33 -2.83
N PRO A 75 -10.51 -3.39 -2.58
CA PRO A 75 -10.04 -2.45 -3.58
C PRO A 75 -9.45 -3.10 -4.84
N TRP A 76 -8.82 -4.26 -4.69
CA TRP A 76 -8.23 -5.00 -5.83
C TRP A 76 -9.25 -5.87 -6.52
N VAL A 77 -10.15 -6.54 -5.76
CA VAL A 77 -11.27 -7.33 -6.31
C VAL A 77 -12.16 -6.49 -7.21
N TRP A 78 -12.37 -5.20 -6.89
CA TRP A 78 -13.11 -4.28 -7.77
C TRP A 78 -12.57 -4.23 -9.21
N LEU A 79 -11.29 -4.49 -9.45
CA LEU A 79 -10.70 -4.50 -10.80
C LEU A 79 -11.23 -5.64 -11.69
N GLU A 80 -11.94 -6.64 -11.13
CA GLU A 80 -12.64 -7.67 -11.92
C GLU A 80 -13.66 -7.06 -12.88
N GLU A 81 -14.28 -5.91 -12.53
CA GLU A 81 -15.17 -5.17 -13.41
C GLU A 81 -14.48 -4.67 -14.70
N ARG A 82 -13.14 -4.65 -14.70
CA ARG A 82 -12.29 -4.28 -15.83
C ARG A 82 -11.67 -5.47 -16.54
N GLY A 83 -12.05 -6.68 -16.14
CA GLY A 83 -11.53 -7.93 -16.69
C GLY A 83 -10.18 -8.36 -16.11
N VAL A 84 -9.72 -7.76 -15.01
CA VAL A 84 -8.56 -8.22 -14.25
C VAL A 84 -8.91 -9.51 -13.52
N ILE A 85 -7.97 -10.45 -13.49
CA ILE A 85 -8.16 -11.74 -12.82
C ILE A 85 -7.59 -11.64 -11.41
N ILE A 86 -8.44 -11.88 -10.41
CA ILE A 86 -8.02 -11.90 -9.02
C ILE A 86 -7.70 -13.33 -8.61
N LYS A 87 -6.50 -13.53 -8.07
CA LYS A 87 -6.03 -14.79 -7.51
C LYS A 87 -5.85 -14.67 -6.01
N PHE A 88 -6.17 -15.73 -5.29
CA PHE A 88 -6.04 -15.76 -3.83
C PHE A 88 -4.83 -16.59 -3.41
N TRP A 89 -3.88 -15.94 -2.78
CA TRP A 89 -2.73 -16.58 -2.16
C TRP A 89 -3.15 -17.11 -0.79
N LEU A 90 -3.26 -18.43 -0.70
CA LEU A 90 -3.69 -19.12 0.48
C LEU A 90 -2.49 -19.35 1.43
N MET A 91 -2.75 -19.22 2.73
CA MET A 91 -1.78 -19.61 3.74
C MET A 91 -1.70 -21.13 3.88
N ASN A 92 -0.59 -21.62 4.38
CA ASN A 92 -0.45 -22.98 4.84
C ASN A 92 -1.33 -23.18 6.11
N GLU A 93 -2.19 -24.19 6.11
CA GLU A 93 -3.16 -24.42 7.19
C GLU A 93 -2.51 -24.97 8.48
N GLU A 94 -1.29 -25.50 8.40
CA GLU A 94 -0.55 -26.02 9.56
C GLU A 94 0.31 -24.94 10.23
N THR A 95 0.99 -24.10 9.41
CA THR A 95 1.93 -23.07 9.89
C THR A 95 1.28 -21.69 10.00
N TYR A 96 0.17 -21.47 9.32
CA TYR A 96 -0.51 -20.16 9.14
C TYR A 96 0.37 -19.12 8.45
N GLU A 97 1.37 -19.55 7.68
CA GLU A 97 2.29 -18.68 6.94
C GLU A 97 1.93 -18.61 5.46
N LEU A 98 2.33 -17.51 4.83
CA LEU A 98 2.29 -17.32 3.39
C LEU A 98 3.62 -17.82 2.79
N GLU A 99 3.57 -18.94 2.10
CA GLU A 99 4.76 -19.60 1.55
C GLU A 99 5.06 -19.13 0.13
N LEU A 100 6.34 -18.87 -0.19
CA LEU A 100 6.77 -18.41 -1.50
C LEU A 100 6.52 -19.44 -2.61
N ASP A 101 6.60 -20.74 -2.29
CA ASP A 101 6.33 -21.81 -3.25
C ASP A 101 4.88 -21.78 -3.75
N THR A 102 3.92 -21.46 -2.85
CA THR A 102 2.51 -21.29 -3.22
C THR A 102 2.28 -20.00 -3.99
N LEU A 103 3.02 -18.92 -3.70
CA LEU A 103 3.00 -17.70 -4.49
C LEU A 103 3.57 -17.94 -5.90
N ASP A 104 4.68 -18.66 -6.02
CA ASP A 104 5.30 -19.00 -7.30
C ASP A 104 4.31 -19.73 -8.23
N ALA A 105 3.57 -20.69 -7.69
CA ALA A 105 2.56 -21.42 -8.44
C ALA A 105 1.39 -20.54 -8.94
N LEU A 106 1.14 -19.40 -8.29
CA LEU A 106 0.09 -18.45 -8.68
C LEU A 106 0.56 -17.40 -9.68
N MET A 107 1.84 -16.98 -9.60
CA MET A 107 2.39 -15.92 -10.44
C MET A 107 2.57 -16.37 -11.88
N THR A 108 2.26 -15.48 -12.82
CA THR A 108 2.49 -15.64 -14.25
C THR A 108 3.05 -14.33 -14.82
N GLU A 109 3.41 -14.31 -16.10
CA GLU A 109 3.82 -13.09 -16.82
C GLU A 109 2.74 -11.98 -16.84
N LYS A 110 1.49 -12.35 -16.52
CA LYS A 110 0.35 -11.41 -16.44
C LYS A 110 0.15 -10.85 -15.05
N THR A 111 0.84 -11.36 -14.04
CA THR A 111 0.76 -10.84 -12.68
C THR A 111 1.36 -9.44 -12.63
N LYS A 112 0.58 -8.45 -12.20
CA LYS A 112 0.99 -7.04 -12.11
C LYS A 112 1.18 -6.56 -10.69
N LEU A 113 0.45 -7.15 -9.74
CA LEU A 113 0.48 -6.74 -8.35
C LEU A 113 0.25 -7.94 -7.42
N VAL A 114 0.98 -7.94 -6.31
CA VAL A 114 0.72 -8.81 -5.15
C VAL A 114 0.41 -7.92 -3.96
N ALA A 115 -0.81 -8.01 -3.43
CA ALA A 115 -1.25 -7.29 -2.23
C ALA A 115 -1.30 -8.26 -1.05
N PHE A 116 -0.61 -7.90 0.05
CA PHE A 116 -0.55 -8.75 1.23
C PHE A 116 -0.35 -7.94 2.52
N THR A 117 -0.70 -8.53 3.66
CA THR A 117 -0.49 -7.90 4.96
C THR A 117 0.92 -8.16 5.51
N HIS A 118 1.52 -7.17 6.17
CA HIS A 118 2.79 -7.36 6.89
C HIS A 118 2.60 -8.24 8.13
N VAL A 119 1.49 -8.00 8.86
CA VAL A 119 1.04 -8.82 10.00
C VAL A 119 -0.44 -9.07 9.89
N SER A 120 -0.85 -10.33 9.91
CA SER A 120 -2.27 -10.65 9.94
C SER A 120 -2.93 -10.13 11.22
N ASN A 121 -3.97 -9.33 11.07
CA ASN A 121 -4.73 -8.80 12.20
C ASN A 121 -5.53 -9.88 12.96
N LEU A 122 -5.69 -11.07 12.37
CA LEU A 122 -6.38 -12.21 12.96
C LEU A 122 -5.40 -13.21 13.59
N LEU A 123 -4.33 -13.54 12.87
CA LEU A 123 -3.40 -14.62 13.23
C LEU A 123 -2.17 -14.11 13.97
N GLY A 124 -1.77 -12.84 13.74
CA GLY A 124 -0.53 -12.28 14.27
C GLY A 124 0.73 -12.77 13.55
N THR A 125 0.61 -13.59 12.53
CA THR A 125 1.73 -14.05 11.69
C THR A 125 2.39 -12.88 11.00
N ILE A 126 3.71 -12.80 11.05
CA ILE A 126 4.53 -11.74 10.45
C ILE A 126 5.09 -12.25 9.13
N ASN A 127 4.74 -11.62 8.04
CA ASN A 127 5.25 -11.95 6.72
C ASN A 127 6.61 -11.25 6.47
N ASN A 128 7.55 -11.96 5.83
CA ASN A 128 8.86 -11.40 5.47
C ASN A 128 8.73 -10.50 4.23
N VAL A 129 8.33 -9.23 4.46
CA VAL A 129 8.07 -8.26 3.40
C VAL A 129 9.27 -8.11 2.46
N LYS A 130 10.50 -8.06 2.97
CA LYS A 130 11.70 -7.91 2.15
C LYS A 130 11.89 -9.07 1.17
N GLU A 131 11.72 -10.29 1.65
CA GLU A 131 11.87 -11.49 0.83
C GLU A 131 10.75 -11.61 -0.20
N ILE A 132 9.50 -11.40 0.22
CA ILE A 132 8.34 -11.42 -0.67
C ILE A 132 8.47 -10.35 -1.76
N THR A 133 8.86 -9.13 -1.39
CA THR A 133 9.06 -8.04 -2.35
C THR A 133 10.14 -8.39 -3.38
N ALA A 134 11.29 -8.89 -2.93
CA ALA A 134 12.37 -9.31 -3.84
C ALA A 134 11.91 -10.43 -4.80
N PHE A 135 11.12 -11.37 -4.29
CA PHE A 135 10.56 -12.47 -5.07
C PHE A 135 9.57 -11.98 -6.14
N VAL A 136 8.69 -11.05 -5.78
CA VAL A 136 7.68 -10.47 -6.68
C VAL A 136 8.35 -9.59 -7.74
N HIS A 137 9.29 -8.73 -7.34
CA HIS A 137 10.03 -7.85 -8.26
C HIS A 137 10.86 -8.63 -9.28
N ALA A 138 11.42 -9.79 -8.90
CA ALA A 138 12.11 -10.67 -9.84
C ALA A 138 11.21 -11.22 -10.97
N ARG A 139 9.90 -11.00 -10.87
CA ARG A 139 8.86 -11.40 -11.83
C ARG A 139 8.11 -10.21 -12.44
N ASP A 140 8.71 -9.01 -12.38
CA ASP A 140 8.19 -7.76 -12.96
C ASP A 140 6.78 -7.36 -12.45
N ALA A 141 6.44 -7.72 -11.21
CA ALA A 141 5.20 -7.33 -10.54
C ALA A 141 5.47 -6.39 -9.34
N LEU A 142 4.47 -5.60 -8.98
CA LEU A 142 4.51 -4.64 -7.86
C LEU A 142 3.99 -5.27 -6.57
N VAL A 143 4.31 -4.66 -5.42
CA VAL A 143 3.77 -5.05 -4.11
C VAL A 143 2.99 -3.94 -3.45
N CYS A 144 1.86 -4.30 -2.82
CA CYS A 144 1.10 -3.42 -1.93
C CYS A 144 0.95 -4.07 -0.55
N VAL A 145 1.49 -3.43 0.48
CA VAL A 145 1.56 -3.99 1.82
C VAL A 145 0.65 -3.25 2.79
N ASP A 146 -0.30 -3.96 3.41
CA ASP A 146 -1.03 -3.45 4.57
C ASP A 146 -0.20 -3.66 5.84
N ALA A 147 0.24 -2.56 6.44
CA ALA A 147 1.08 -2.55 7.63
C ALA A 147 0.34 -2.11 8.89
N VAL A 148 -0.96 -2.03 8.85
CA VAL A 148 -1.79 -1.50 9.95
C VAL A 148 -1.55 -2.25 11.26
N ALA A 149 -1.37 -3.56 11.22
CA ALA A 149 -1.10 -4.36 12.41
C ALA A 149 0.40 -4.44 12.78
N TYR A 150 1.31 -4.13 11.85
CA TYR A 150 2.75 -4.12 12.09
C TYR A 150 3.25 -2.81 12.73
N ALA A 151 2.78 -1.68 12.20
CA ALA A 151 3.29 -0.34 12.51
C ALA A 151 3.31 0.04 14.00
N PRO A 152 2.36 -0.41 14.87
CA PRO A 152 2.39 -0.11 16.29
C PRO A 152 3.53 -0.79 17.07
N HIS A 153 4.16 -1.82 16.50
CA HIS A 153 5.00 -2.75 17.25
C HIS A 153 6.47 -2.75 16.85
N ARG A 154 6.77 -2.36 15.60
CA ARG A 154 8.13 -2.48 15.05
C ARG A 154 8.47 -1.31 14.14
N ALA A 155 9.78 -1.05 14.00
CA ALA A 155 10.31 -0.06 13.06
C ALA A 155 9.97 -0.44 11.61
N ILE A 156 9.67 0.59 10.82
CA ILE A 156 9.37 0.46 9.40
C ILE A 156 10.60 0.89 8.60
N ASP A 157 10.91 0.16 7.54
CA ASP A 157 12.00 0.50 6.62
C ASP A 157 11.61 0.15 5.18
N VAL A 158 10.85 1.06 4.56
CA VAL A 158 10.37 0.86 3.19
C VAL A 158 11.48 0.84 2.16
N LEU A 159 12.62 1.49 2.44
CA LEU A 159 13.79 1.49 1.56
C LEU A 159 14.51 0.14 1.59
N ASP A 160 14.77 -0.42 2.78
CA ASP A 160 15.41 -1.73 2.92
C ASP A 160 14.54 -2.85 2.33
N TRP A 161 13.22 -2.73 2.50
CA TRP A 161 12.27 -3.72 1.95
C TRP A 161 11.95 -3.51 0.47
N ASN A 162 12.31 -2.33 -0.07
CA ASN A 162 12.08 -1.93 -1.47
C ASN A 162 10.62 -2.07 -1.94
N VAL A 163 9.66 -1.83 -1.03
CA VAL A 163 8.23 -1.93 -1.35
C VAL A 163 7.77 -0.80 -2.28
N ASP A 164 6.72 -1.04 -3.05
CA ASP A 164 6.13 -0.04 -3.93
C ASP A 164 5.07 0.79 -3.22
N PHE A 165 4.19 0.11 -2.48
CA PHE A 165 3.12 0.73 -1.68
C PHE A 165 3.08 0.11 -0.29
N TYR A 166 2.95 0.97 0.74
CA TYR A 166 2.93 0.52 2.13
C TYR A 166 1.99 1.42 2.94
N ALA A 167 0.91 0.87 3.50
CA ALA A 167 -0.16 1.63 4.13
C ALA A 167 -0.32 1.32 5.62
N LEU A 168 -0.61 2.35 6.41
CA LEU A 168 -0.91 2.20 7.83
C LEU A 168 -1.97 3.19 8.33
N SER A 169 -2.61 2.85 9.45
CA SER A 169 -3.56 3.70 10.16
C SER A 169 -2.89 4.34 11.37
N LEU A 170 -2.82 5.68 11.41
CA LEU A 170 -2.18 6.41 12.51
C LEU A 170 -2.91 6.23 13.85
N TYR A 171 -4.25 6.06 13.84
CA TYR A 171 -4.99 5.83 15.07
C TYR A 171 -4.67 4.49 15.75
N LYS A 172 -4.14 3.51 15.01
CA LYS A 172 -3.64 2.25 15.59
C LYS A 172 -2.21 2.37 16.09
N THR A 173 -1.52 3.49 15.81
CA THR A 173 -0.19 3.85 16.31
C THR A 173 -0.25 5.03 17.28
N TYR A 174 -1.32 5.13 18.09
CA TYR A 174 -1.56 6.18 19.08
C TYR A 174 -1.70 7.59 18.50
N GLY A 175 -1.93 7.70 17.18
CA GLY A 175 -2.10 8.98 16.47
C GLY A 175 -3.56 9.37 16.25
N PRO A 176 -3.80 10.43 15.48
CA PRO A 176 -5.15 10.88 15.10
C PRO A 176 -5.82 9.89 14.16
N HIS A 177 -7.15 10.04 13.99
CA HIS A 177 -7.93 9.20 13.05
C HIS A 177 -7.65 9.58 11.59
N HIS A 178 -6.44 9.25 11.16
CA HIS A 178 -5.92 9.41 9.81
C HIS A 178 -5.12 8.17 9.42
N ALA A 179 -4.77 8.09 8.16
CA ALA A 179 -3.89 7.07 7.62
C ALA A 179 -2.79 7.70 6.76
N ALA A 180 -1.72 6.96 6.57
CA ALA A 180 -0.64 7.29 5.67
C ALA A 180 -0.37 6.13 4.71
N LEU A 181 -0.13 6.47 3.45
CA LEU A 181 0.33 5.57 2.40
C LEU A 181 1.69 6.06 1.93
N TYR A 182 2.68 5.20 1.99
CA TYR A 182 3.91 5.33 1.23
C TYR A 182 3.66 4.85 -0.20
N CYS A 183 4.06 5.66 -1.16
CA CYS A 183 4.07 5.30 -2.57
C CYS A 183 5.44 5.68 -3.12
N ARG A 184 6.19 4.70 -3.64
CA ARG A 184 7.50 4.95 -4.22
C ARG A 184 7.41 6.03 -5.30
N HIS A 185 8.37 6.93 -5.32
CA HIS A 185 8.32 8.17 -6.12
C HIS A 185 8.01 7.93 -7.60
N ASP A 186 8.63 6.92 -8.19
CA ASP A 186 8.48 6.61 -9.61
C ASP A 186 7.03 6.21 -9.94
N HIS A 187 6.41 5.39 -9.09
CA HIS A 187 5.01 4.99 -9.28
C HIS A 187 4.04 6.13 -9.05
N LEU A 188 4.34 7.03 -8.09
CA LEU A 188 3.46 8.16 -7.78
C LEU A 188 3.22 9.05 -9.00
N GLN A 189 4.20 9.16 -9.91
CA GLN A 189 4.08 9.96 -11.14
C GLN A 189 3.24 9.28 -12.23
N GLU A 190 3.06 7.97 -12.13
CA GLU A 190 2.30 7.17 -13.08
C GLU A 190 0.84 6.96 -12.67
N LEU A 191 0.47 7.39 -11.45
CA LEU A 191 -0.90 7.27 -10.96
C LEU A 191 -1.82 8.31 -11.57
N ASP A 192 -3.01 7.87 -11.98
CA ASP A 192 -4.04 8.81 -12.44
C ASP A 192 -4.55 9.69 -11.31
N GLY A 193 -4.67 10.99 -11.56
CA GLY A 193 -5.32 11.92 -10.64
C GLY A 193 -6.83 11.63 -10.58
N LEU A 194 -7.35 11.36 -9.38
CA LEU A 194 -8.78 11.18 -9.19
C LEU A 194 -9.46 12.54 -9.01
N TYR A 195 -10.45 12.84 -9.88
CA TYR A 195 -11.30 14.03 -9.76
C TYR A 195 -10.57 15.39 -9.82
N HIS A 196 -9.38 15.45 -10.39
CA HIS A 196 -8.70 16.72 -10.68
C HIS A 196 -8.99 17.16 -12.11
N TYR A 197 -9.79 18.22 -12.25
CA TYR A 197 -10.20 18.76 -13.56
C TYR A 197 -9.42 20.01 -13.98
N PHE A 198 -8.59 20.56 -13.06
CA PHE A 198 -7.82 21.77 -13.30
C PHE A 198 -6.35 21.55 -12.92
N TYR A 199 -5.47 21.77 -13.86
CA TYR A 199 -4.04 21.94 -13.70
C TYR A 199 -3.65 23.37 -14.05
#